data_92a02a6c689b2959fdab1adbe5290471
#
_entry.id   92a02a6c689b2959fdab1adbe5290471
#
_cell.length_a   1.000
_cell.length_b   1.000
_cell.length_c   1.000
_cell.angle_alpha   90.00
_cell.angle_beta   90.00
_cell.angle_gamma   90.00
#
_symmetry.space_group_name_H-M   'P 1'
#
loop_
_entity.id
_entity.type
_entity.pdbx_description
1 polymer ?
#
loop_
_entity_poly.entity_id
_entity_poly.type
_entity_poly.pdbx_seq_one_letter_code
_entity_poly.pdbx_strand_id
1 'polypeptide(L)'
;MTAHWMEKVLALYQSYGYLPYKMSRFEDYDLYVRNRDFLLSQRLITFPGEEGQLLALKPDVTLSVVKNAPEAPGVVEKVYYQENVYRSPPGGGPIRELPQAGLECVGDLSSYDQAEVLLLAALTLSALPGESVLDLSHMGLISQVLTSCRVSARHRPQVLAALERKSLHGLAGIPCHNKEKLELLISCSGSPEAVLPRLKAQLTAPEEAAALSQLERLCRILTDSGATCRIRLDFSVSNQLKYYNGLVFKGYVQGVPASILSGGQYDRLPENMGKRCRAMGFALYLDLLQEEQPPYDLDLLILRNPRQTPEELLELVREASREGRVLVAPQPPKNRTWKRLLDFRKGEDSPC
;
A
#
# COMPACT_ATOMS: atom_id res chain seq x y z
N MET A 1 13.14 -14.99 1.49
CA MET A 1 12.29 -15.38 2.66
C MET A 1 11.29 -14.27 2.87
N THR A 2 10.03 -14.59 2.99
CA THR A 2 8.98 -13.59 3.29
C THR A 2 9.19 -13.15 4.73
N ALA A 3 9.28 -11.85 5.00
CA ALA A 3 9.45 -11.35 6.37
C ALA A 3 8.26 -11.80 7.23
N HIS A 4 8.48 -12.13 8.49
CA HIS A 4 7.44 -12.64 9.41
C HIS A 4 6.20 -11.71 9.52
N TRP A 5 6.42 -10.39 9.39
CA TRP A 5 5.31 -9.43 9.36
C TRP A 5 4.43 -9.58 8.09
N MET A 6 5.01 -9.99 6.94
CA MET A 6 4.24 -10.20 5.70
C MET A 6 3.27 -11.37 5.84
N GLU A 7 3.68 -12.46 6.48
CA GLU A 7 2.79 -13.60 6.75
C GLU A 7 1.59 -13.17 7.60
N LYS A 8 1.82 -12.31 8.61
CA LYS A 8 0.75 -11.74 9.43
C LYS A 8 -0.18 -10.86 8.61
N VAL A 9 0.36 -10.04 7.70
CA VAL A 9 -0.43 -9.16 6.82
C VAL A 9 -1.30 -9.99 5.87
N LEU A 10 -0.75 -11.02 5.24
CA LEU A 10 -1.54 -11.89 4.35
C LEU A 10 -2.62 -12.67 5.12
N ALA A 11 -2.29 -13.19 6.30
CA ALA A 11 -3.26 -13.87 7.16
C ALA A 11 -4.37 -12.92 7.63
N LEU A 12 -4.05 -11.64 7.89
CA LEU A 12 -5.03 -10.61 8.18
C LEU A 12 -6.02 -10.44 7.02
N TYR A 13 -5.55 -10.29 5.78
CA TYR A 13 -6.43 -10.15 4.62
C TYR A 13 -7.35 -11.38 4.44
N GLN A 14 -6.79 -12.57 4.59
CA GLN A 14 -7.57 -13.82 4.54
C GLN A 14 -8.66 -13.87 5.61
N SER A 15 -8.38 -13.41 6.83
CA SER A 15 -9.36 -13.40 7.92
C SER A 15 -10.56 -12.48 7.68
N TYR A 16 -10.41 -11.50 6.78
CA TYR A 16 -11.49 -10.61 6.30
C TYR A 16 -12.15 -11.12 5.01
N GLY A 17 -11.83 -12.35 4.59
CA GLY A 17 -12.46 -12.98 3.43
C GLY A 17 -11.88 -12.59 2.07
N TYR A 18 -10.73 -11.91 2.04
CA TYR A 18 -10.03 -11.64 0.78
C TYR A 18 -9.39 -12.91 0.24
N LEU A 19 -9.53 -13.13 -1.05
CA LEU A 19 -8.95 -14.28 -1.74
C LEU A 19 -7.64 -13.91 -2.45
N PRO A 20 -6.69 -14.84 -2.57
CA PRO A 20 -5.44 -14.57 -3.27
C PRO A 20 -5.68 -14.36 -4.75
N TYR A 21 -5.18 -13.25 -5.29
CA TYR A 21 -5.21 -12.93 -6.71
C TYR A 21 -3.83 -13.11 -7.32
N LYS A 22 -3.77 -13.85 -8.41
CA LYS A 22 -2.55 -14.08 -9.17
C LYS A 22 -2.79 -13.69 -10.61
N MET A 23 -2.04 -12.73 -11.11
CA MET A 23 -2.16 -12.29 -12.48
C MET A 23 -0.99 -12.80 -13.34
N SER A 24 -1.19 -12.82 -14.66
CA SER A 24 -0.11 -13.04 -15.63
C SER A 24 0.99 -11.99 -15.44
N ARG A 25 2.22 -12.35 -15.81
CA ARG A 25 3.35 -11.38 -15.83
C ARG A 25 3.21 -10.34 -16.93
N PHE A 26 2.39 -10.60 -17.93
CA PHE A 26 2.14 -9.72 -19.06
C PHE A 26 0.65 -9.76 -19.45
N GLU A 27 0.22 -8.70 -20.05
CA GLU A 27 -1.14 -8.46 -20.54
C GLU A 27 -1.07 -7.77 -21.90
N ASP A 28 -2.22 -7.69 -22.57
CA ASP A 28 -2.36 -6.89 -23.78
C ASP A 28 -1.91 -5.44 -23.55
N TYR A 29 -1.05 -4.93 -24.42
CA TYR A 29 -0.56 -3.54 -24.36
C TYR A 29 -1.72 -2.53 -24.41
N ASP A 30 -2.77 -2.84 -25.17
CA ASP A 30 -3.95 -1.99 -25.31
C ASP A 30 -4.68 -1.73 -23.99
N LEU A 31 -4.68 -2.67 -23.06
CA LEU A 31 -5.23 -2.47 -21.71
C LEU A 31 -4.59 -1.26 -21.04
N TYR A 32 -3.27 -1.18 -21.14
CA TYR A 32 -2.50 -0.11 -20.49
C TYR A 32 -2.57 1.22 -21.24
N VAL A 33 -2.62 1.18 -22.58
CA VAL A 33 -2.73 2.40 -23.39
C VAL A 33 -4.06 3.09 -23.16
N ARG A 34 -5.15 2.35 -23.12
CA ARG A 34 -6.49 2.89 -22.88
C ARG A 34 -6.66 3.48 -21.48
N ASN A 35 -5.86 3.01 -20.53
CA ASN A 35 -5.93 3.41 -19.12
C ASN A 35 -4.66 4.14 -18.65
N ARG A 36 -3.97 4.86 -19.54
CA ARG A 36 -2.71 5.55 -19.23
C ARG A 36 -2.79 6.52 -18.06
N ASP A 37 -3.93 7.17 -17.89
CA ASP A 37 -4.15 8.13 -16.81
C ASP A 37 -4.12 7.50 -15.41
N PHE A 38 -4.25 6.15 -15.33
CA PHE A 38 -4.18 5.37 -14.08
C PHE A 38 -2.81 4.75 -13.81
N LEU A 39 -1.87 4.84 -14.76
CA LEU A 39 -0.56 4.25 -14.57
C LEU A 39 0.39 5.23 -13.90
N LEU A 40 1.08 4.76 -12.86
CA LEU A 40 2.16 5.52 -12.19
C LEU A 40 3.40 5.70 -13.11
N SER A 41 3.54 4.88 -14.13
CA SER A 41 4.61 4.97 -15.13
C SER A 41 4.04 4.92 -16.54
N GLN A 42 4.48 5.83 -17.38
CA GLN A 42 4.11 5.83 -18.79
C GLN A 42 5.03 4.95 -19.65
N ARG A 43 6.13 4.43 -19.08
CA ARG A 43 7.07 3.55 -19.76
C ARG A 43 6.69 2.10 -19.48
N LEU A 44 6.44 1.35 -20.55
CA LEU A 44 6.12 -0.05 -20.52
C LEU A 44 7.19 -0.86 -21.23
N ILE A 45 7.49 -2.05 -20.74
CA ILE A 45 8.26 -3.04 -21.48
C ILE A 45 7.27 -3.81 -22.34
N THR A 46 7.45 -3.75 -23.66
CA THR A 46 6.58 -4.40 -24.63
C THR A 46 7.36 -5.41 -25.46
N PHE A 47 6.67 -6.45 -25.93
CA PHE A 47 7.20 -7.50 -26.80
C PHE A 47 6.06 -8.10 -27.66
N PRO A 48 6.38 -8.66 -28.87
CA PRO A 48 5.39 -9.30 -29.70
C PRO A 48 4.92 -10.62 -29.07
N GLY A 49 3.61 -10.87 -29.08
CA GLY A 49 3.01 -12.16 -28.75
C GLY A 49 2.99 -13.11 -29.95
N GLU A 50 2.60 -14.34 -29.73
CA GLU A 50 2.62 -15.41 -30.73
C GLU A 50 1.67 -15.15 -31.91
N GLU A 51 0.55 -14.47 -31.68
CA GLU A 51 -0.48 -14.13 -32.69
C GLU A 51 -0.26 -12.74 -33.29
N GLY A 52 0.91 -12.12 -33.07
CA GLY A 52 1.25 -10.78 -33.57
C GLY A 52 0.70 -9.61 -32.74
N GLN A 53 -0.02 -9.88 -31.65
CA GLN A 53 -0.44 -8.85 -30.71
C GLN A 53 0.75 -8.27 -29.93
N LEU A 54 0.64 -7.03 -29.50
CA LEU A 54 1.64 -6.41 -28.63
C LEU A 54 1.30 -6.68 -27.17
N LEU A 55 2.20 -7.32 -26.45
CA LEU A 55 2.10 -7.58 -25.02
C LEU A 55 2.97 -6.61 -24.22
N ALA A 56 2.62 -6.37 -22.97
CA ALA A 56 3.42 -5.58 -22.05
C ALA A 56 3.59 -6.29 -20.70
N LEU A 57 4.78 -6.17 -20.10
CA LEU A 57 4.96 -6.56 -18.70
C LEU A 57 4.10 -5.68 -17.80
N LYS A 58 3.45 -6.28 -16.81
CA LYS A 58 2.51 -5.62 -15.91
C LYS A 58 3.15 -4.44 -15.14
N PRO A 59 2.71 -3.21 -15.35
CA PRO A 59 3.13 -2.05 -14.56
C PRO A 59 2.28 -1.87 -13.30
N ASP A 60 1.15 -2.59 -13.22
CA ASP A 60 0.12 -2.41 -12.20
C ASP A 60 -0.70 -3.69 -12.05
N VAL A 61 -1.25 -3.93 -10.86
CA VAL A 61 -2.13 -5.07 -10.56
C VAL A 61 -3.59 -4.67 -10.62
N THR A 62 -3.92 -3.46 -10.18
CA THR A 62 -5.29 -2.94 -10.06
C THR A 62 -6.06 -2.99 -11.37
N LEU A 63 -5.41 -2.63 -12.50
CA LEU A 63 -6.01 -2.69 -13.83
C LEU A 63 -6.49 -4.10 -14.20
N SER A 64 -5.71 -5.12 -13.87
CA SER A 64 -6.07 -6.51 -14.14
C SER A 64 -7.21 -6.98 -13.23
N VAL A 65 -7.21 -6.60 -11.96
CA VAL A 65 -8.31 -6.91 -11.02
C VAL A 65 -9.61 -6.29 -11.54
N VAL A 66 -9.62 -5.00 -11.87
CA VAL A 66 -10.82 -4.32 -12.37
C VAL A 66 -11.30 -4.92 -13.69
N LYS A 67 -10.38 -5.26 -14.62
CA LYS A 67 -10.72 -5.93 -15.89
C LYS A 67 -11.52 -7.22 -15.65
N ASN A 68 -11.10 -8.02 -14.68
CA ASN A 68 -11.66 -9.35 -14.41
C ASN A 68 -12.81 -9.33 -13.39
N ALA A 69 -13.03 -8.23 -12.67
CA ALA A 69 -14.08 -8.13 -11.67
C ALA A 69 -15.48 -8.35 -12.26
N PRO A 70 -16.35 -9.10 -11.57
CA PRO A 70 -17.73 -9.32 -12.02
C PRO A 70 -18.57 -8.05 -11.93
N GLU A 71 -19.55 -7.94 -12.83
CA GLU A 71 -20.54 -6.88 -12.82
C GLU A 71 -21.91 -7.47 -12.49
N ALA A 72 -22.23 -7.56 -11.20
CA ALA A 72 -23.55 -7.97 -10.77
C ALA A 72 -23.98 -7.16 -9.54
N PRO A 73 -25.25 -6.75 -9.43
CA PRO A 73 -25.77 -6.05 -8.25
C PRO A 73 -25.57 -6.87 -6.99
N GLY A 74 -25.10 -6.24 -5.91
CA GLY A 74 -24.83 -6.86 -4.63
C GLY A 74 -23.58 -7.77 -4.59
N VAL A 75 -22.84 -7.87 -5.69
CA VAL A 75 -21.58 -8.65 -5.73
C VAL A 75 -20.40 -7.73 -5.47
N VAL A 76 -19.56 -8.14 -4.53
CA VAL A 76 -18.28 -7.49 -4.20
C VAL A 76 -17.19 -8.53 -4.28
N GLU A 77 -16.20 -8.29 -5.12
CA GLU A 77 -14.98 -9.08 -5.20
C GLU A 77 -13.93 -8.50 -4.28
N LYS A 78 -13.39 -9.34 -3.41
CA LYS A 78 -12.35 -9.00 -2.43
C LYS A 78 -11.13 -9.84 -2.69
N VAL A 79 -10.06 -9.22 -3.16
CA VAL A 79 -8.82 -9.94 -3.49
C VAL A 79 -7.60 -9.25 -2.87
N TYR A 80 -6.60 -10.04 -2.52
CA TYR A 80 -5.28 -9.56 -2.14
C TYR A 80 -4.21 -10.17 -3.05
N TYR A 81 -3.08 -9.49 -3.17
CA TYR A 81 -1.97 -9.95 -4.00
C TYR A 81 -0.61 -9.69 -3.35
N GLN A 82 0.37 -10.50 -3.76
CA GLN A 82 1.79 -10.25 -3.58
C GLN A 82 2.46 -10.52 -4.93
N GLU A 83 2.81 -9.46 -5.66
CA GLU A 83 3.21 -9.54 -7.05
C GLU A 83 4.34 -8.55 -7.37
N ASN A 84 5.13 -8.86 -8.39
CA ASN A 84 6.11 -7.94 -8.93
C ASN A 84 5.49 -7.13 -10.07
N VAL A 85 5.72 -5.82 -10.06
CA VAL A 85 5.36 -4.91 -11.15
C VAL A 85 6.60 -4.29 -11.78
N TYR A 86 6.52 -3.86 -13.03
CA TYR A 86 7.65 -3.38 -13.82
C TYR A 86 7.45 -1.92 -14.19
N ARG A 87 8.21 -1.01 -13.55
CA ARG A 87 8.05 0.45 -13.71
C ARG A 87 9.39 1.18 -13.77
N SER A 88 9.37 2.34 -14.42
CA SER A 88 10.41 3.35 -14.19
C SER A 88 10.16 4.07 -12.87
N PRO A 89 11.21 4.38 -12.11
CA PRO A 89 11.05 5.20 -10.91
C PRO A 89 10.54 6.61 -11.24
N PRO A 90 9.89 7.30 -10.28
CA PRO A 90 9.56 8.71 -10.42
C PRO A 90 10.81 9.52 -10.77
N GLY A 91 10.70 10.43 -11.75
CA GLY A 91 11.84 11.21 -12.23
C GLY A 91 12.63 10.57 -13.37
N GLY A 92 12.26 9.37 -13.79
CA GLY A 92 12.91 8.64 -14.90
C GLY A 92 14.00 7.68 -14.40
N GLY A 93 14.57 6.91 -15.34
CA GLY A 93 15.58 5.88 -15.06
C GLY A 93 15.22 4.54 -15.70
N PRO A 94 16.03 3.49 -15.48
CA PRO A 94 15.73 2.16 -15.99
C PRO A 94 14.46 1.59 -15.35
N ILE A 95 13.75 0.80 -16.11
CA ILE A 95 12.62 0.03 -15.58
C ILE A 95 13.16 -1.00 -14.57
N ARG A 96 12.49 -1.11 -13.44
CA ARG A 96 12.82 -2.04 -12.35
C ARG A 96 11.66 -2.97 -12.08
N GLU A 97 11.97 -4.14 -11.60
CA GLU A 97 11.03 -5.04 -10.96
C GLU A 97 10.83 -4.59 -9.51
N LEU A 98 9.59 -4.28 -9.15
CA LEU A 98 9.21 -3.72 -7.85
C LEU A 98 8.24 -4.67 -7.17
N PRO A 99 8.63 -5.32 -6.07
CA PRO A 99 7.72 -6.17 -5.31
C PRO A 99 6.66 -5.31 -4.61
N GLN A 100 5.41 -5.73 -4.73
CA GLN A 100 4.24 -5.10 -4.11
C GLN A 100 3.35 -6.14 -3.45
N ALA A 101 2.72 -5.78 -2.35
CA ALA A 101 1.54 -6.45 -1.83
C ALA A 101 0.38 -5.46 -1.79
N GLY A 102 -0.84 -5.95 -1.73
CA GLY A 102 -1.99 -5.07 -1.64
C GLY A 102 -3.29 -5.83 -1.66
N LEU A 103 -4.38 -5.10 -1.57
CA LEU A 103 -5.72 -5.63 -1.72
C LEU A 103 -6.59 -4.70 -2.57
N GLU A 104 -7.58 -5.31 -3.21
CA GLU A 104 -8.58 -4.61 -4.02
C GLU A 104 -9.97 -5.12 -3.66
N CYS A 105 -10.90 -4.19 -3.54
CA CYS A 105 -12.31 -4.43 -3.30
C CYS A 105 -13.08 -3.76 -4.44
N VAL A 106 -13.73 -4.56 -5.29
CA VAL A 106 -14.36 -4.09 -6.53
C VAL A 106 -15.76 -4.65 -6.63
N GLY A 107 -16.75 -3.83 -6.96
CA GLY A 107 -18.14 -4.25 -7.10
C GLY A 107 -19.15 -3.22 -6.62
N ASP A 108 -20.25 -3.68 -6.05
CA ASP A 108 -21.28 -2.84 -5.45
C ASP A 108 -20.91 -2.44 -4.00
N LEU A 109 -19.88 -1.59 -3.89
CA LEU A 109 -19.27 -1.24 -2.61
C LEU A 109 -20.22 -0.42 -1.73
N SER A 110 -20.40 -0.88 -0.51
CA SER A 110 -21.09 -0.18 0.57
C SER A 110 -20.13 0.72 1.40
N SER A 111 -20.70 1.46 2.36
CA SER A 111 -19.88 2.20 3.34
C SER A 111 -19.08 1.27 4.27
N TYR A 112 -19.54 0.03 4.46
CA TYR A 112 -18.81 -0.99 5.21
C TYR A 112 -17.52 -1.38 4.48
N ASP A 113 -17.60 -1.66 3.17
CA ASP A 113 -16.43 -2.06 2.38
C ASP A 113 -15.36 -0.97 2.35
N GLN A 114 -15.78 0.30 2.27
CA GLN A 114 -14.86 1.44 2.37
C GLN A 114 -14.15 1.51 3.73
N ALA A 115 -14.91 1.31 4.82
CA ALA A 115 -14.35 1.30 6.18
C ALA A 115 -13.41 0.11 6.39
N GLU A 116 -13.77 -1.06 5.87
CA GLU A 116 -12.96 -2.28 5.96
C GLU A 116 -11.61 -2.14 5.23
N VAL A 117 -11.60 -1.65 3.98
CA VAL A 117 -10.36 -1.41 3.24
C VAL A 117 -9.44 -0.43 3.98
N LEU A 118 -10.01 0.64 4.51
CA LEU A 118 -9.26 1.64 5.26
C LEU A 118 -8.72 1.07 6.59
N LEU A 119 -9.52 0.26 7.29
CA LEU A 119 -9.10 -0.46 8.49
C LEU A 119 -7.95 -1.43 8.20
N LEU A 120 -8.05 -2.20 7.11
CA LEU A 120 -7.00 -3.12 6.71
C LEU A 120 -5.70 -2.39 6.34
N ALA A 121 -5.78 -1.19 5.75
CA ALA A 121 -4.60 -0.34 5.54
C ALA A 121 -3.94 0.08 6.86
N ALA A 122 -4.74 0.49 7.86
CA ALA A 122 -4.25 0.87 9.18
C ALA A 122 -3.62 -0.32 9.93
N LEU A 123 -4.27 -1.49 9.91
CA LEU A 123 -3.75 -2.72 10.52
C LEU A 123 -2.50 -3.25 9.81
N THR A 124 -2.43 -3.11 8.48
CA THR A 124 -1.22 -3.42 7.70
C THR A 124 -0.04 -2.59 8.18
N LEU A 125 -0.22 -1.28 8.32
CA LEU A 125 0.82 -0.38 8.84
C LEU A 125 1.20 -0.73 10.27
N SER A 126 0.23 -1.12 11.10
CA SER A 126 0.45 -1.53 12.49
C SER A 126 1.23 -2.85 12.63
N ALA A 127 1.20 -3.70 11.60
CA ALA A 127 1.95 -4.96 11.56
C ALA A 127 3.42 -4.77 11.16
N LEU A 128 3.77 -3.62 10.60
CA LEU A 128 5.14 -3.29 10.21
C LEU A 128 6.00 -2.88 11.41
N PRO A 129 7.31 -3.11 11.37
CA PRO A 129 8.20 -2.63 12.41
C PRO A 129 8.29 -1.09 12.41
N GLY A 130 8.37 -0.50 13.61
CA GLY A 130 8.51 0.93 13.81
C GLY A 130 7.19 1.70 13.93
N GLU A 131 7.30 2.98 14.25
CA GLU A 131 6.15 3.87 14.32
C GLU A 131 5.60 4.16 12.91
N SER A 132 4.29 4.12 12.76
CA SER A 132 3.63 4.34 11.48
C SER A 132 2.53 5.40 11.56
N VAL A 133 2.27 6.04 10.41
CA VAL A 133 1.25 7.08 10.25
C VAL A 133 0.44 6.78 9.00
N LEU A 134 -0.87 6.88 9.11
CA LEU A 134 -1.80 6.85 7.99
C LEU A 134 -2.38 8.24 7.75
N ASP A 135 -1.97 8.88 6.67
CA ASP A 135 -2.51 10.15 6.20
C ASP A 135 -3.78 9.93 5.41
N LEU A 136 -4.85 10.60 5.79
CA LEU A 136 -6.15 10.55 5.16
C LEU A 136 -6.52 11.86 4.49
N SER A 137 -7.08 11.77 3.30
CA SER A 137 -7.71 12.84 2.55
C SER A 137 -9.03 12.38 1.96
N HIS A 138 -9.87 13.33 1.54
CA HIS A 138 -11.15 13.04 0.92
C HIS A 138 -11.36 13.93 -0.31
N MET A 139 -11.19 13.34 -1.50
CA MET A 139 -11.27 14.07 -2.77
C MET A 139 -12.66 14.66 -3.04
N GLY A 140 -13.71 13.94 -2.60
CA GLY A 140 -15.07 14.46 -2.66
C GLY A 140 -15.23 15.76 -1.87
N LEU A 141 -14.68 15.83 -0.62
CA LEU A 141 -14.70 17.06 0.17
C LEU A 141 -13.94 18.19 -0.53
N ILE A 142 -12.74 17.93 -1.03
CA ILE A 142 -11.96 18.92 -1.79
C ILE A 142 -12.76 19.42 -2.99
N SER A 143 -13.40 18.53 -3.74
CA SER A 143 -14.22 18.89 -4.91
C SER A 143 -15.42 19.76 -4.52
N GLN A 144 -16.10 19.47 -3.41
CA GLN A 144 -17.21 20.27 -2.90
C GLN A 144 -16.74 21.67 -2.47
N VAL A 145 -15.61 21.77 -1.78
CA VAL A 145 -15.03 23.06 -1.39
C VAL A 145 -14.64 23.88 -2.64
N LEU A 146 -14.02 23.24 -3.66
CA LEU A 146 -13.70 23.93 -4.92
C LEU A 146 -14.98 24.46 -5.61
N THR A 147 -16.07 23.73 -5.52
CA THR A 147 -17.36 24.11 -6.12
C THR A 147 -18.02 25.24 -5.32
N SER A 148 -18.09 25.14 -3.99
CA SER A 148 -18.66 26.18 -3.13
C SER A 148 -17.85 27.48 -3.17
N CYS A 149 -16.53 27.38 -3.36
CA CYS A 149 -15.66 28.53 -3.59
C CYS A 149 -15.72 29.06 -5.03
N ARG A 150 -16.55 28.49 -5.89
CA ARG A 150 -16.69 28.86 -7.31
C ARG A 150 -15.37 28.88 -8.08
N VAL A 151 -14.47 27.96 -7.76
CA VAL A 151 -13.21 27.80 -8.50
C VAL A 151 -13.53 27.25 -9.90
N SER A 152 -13.22 28.00 -10.93
CA SER A 152 -13.46 27.57 -12.32
C SER A 152 -12.62 26.35 -12.69
N ALA A 153 -13.09 25.53 -13.62
CA ALA A 153 -12.40 24.33 -14.09
C ALA A 153 -10.93 24.61 -14.49
N ARG A 154 -10.67 25.77 -15.10
CA ARG A 154 -9.32 26.23 -15.50
C ARG A 154 -8.35 26.37 -14.32
N HIS A 155 -8.84 26.82 -13.14
CA HIS A 155 -7.98 27.09 -11.99
C HIS A 155 -7.92 25.91 -10.99
N ARG A 156 -8.80 24.90 -11.12
CA ARG A 156 -8.77 23.72 -10.23
C ARG A 156 -7.40 23.04 -10.17
N PRO A 157 -6.70 22.77 -11.28
CA PRO A 157 -5.37 22.15 -11.23
C PRO A 157 -4.35 22.98 -10.43
N GLN A 158 -4.45 24.31 -10.50
CA GLN A 158 -3.56 25.21 -9.77
C GLN A 158 -3.84 25.19 -8.26
N VAL A 159 -5.13 25.16 -7.85
CA VAL A 159 -5.50 25.03 -6.42
C VAL A 159 -5.03 23.69 -5.87
N LEU A 160 -5.17 22.61 -6.64
CA LEU A 160 -4.71 21.28 -6.23
C LEU A 160 -3.20 21.20 -6.08
N ALA A 161 -2.46 21.82 -6.99
CA ALA A 161 -1.01 21.93 -6.85
C ALA A 161 -0.61 22.78 -5.62
N ALA A 162 -1.42 23.78 -5.27
CA ALA A 162 -1.21 24.56 -4.04
C ALA A 162 -1.49 23.74 -2.78
N LEU A 163 -2.54 22.91 -2.77
CA LEU A 163 -2.85 21.95 -1.71
C LEU A 163 -1.69 20.95 -1.52
N GLU A 164 -1.26 20.33 -2.60
CA GLU A 164 -0.17 19.36 -2.60
C GLU A 164 1.12 19.91 -2.00
N ARG A 165 1.47 21.13 -2.40
CA ARG A 165 2.68 21.81 -1.92
C ARG A 165 2.50 22.52 -0.58
N LYS A 166 1.31 22.45 0.02
CA LYS A 166 0.94 23.22 1.23
C LYS A 166 1.26 24.71 1.10
N SER A 167 1.02 25.28 -0.08
CA SER A 167 1.44 26.64 -0.44
C SER A 167 0.23 27.58 -0.49
N LEU A 168 0.05 28.41 0.52
CA LEU A 168 -0.95 29.49 0.52
C LEU A 168 -0.68 30.49 -0.63
N HIS A 169 0.58 30.74 -0.94
CA HIS A 169 0.97 31.59 -2.04
C HIS A 169 0.48 31.07 -3.41
N GLY A 170 0.35 29.75 -3.55
CA GLY A 170 -0.18 29.12 -4.75
C GLY A 170 -1.63 29.49 -5.06
N LEU A 171 -2.35 30.09 -4.11
CA LEU A 171 -3.71 30.64 -4.32
C LEU A 171 -3.72 32.10 -4.78
N ALA A 172 -2.55 32.75 -4.91
CA ALA A 172 -2.50 34.14 -5.35
C ALA A 172 -3.02 34.28 -6.77
N GLY A 173 -3.86 35.28 -6.99
CA GLY A 173 -4.44 35.58 -8.31
C GLY A 173 -5.51 34.60 -8.79
N ILE A 174 -5.90 33.59 -8.00
CA ILE A 174 -7.00 32.69 -8.34
C ILE A 174 -8.33 33.37 -7.98
N PRO A 175 -9.22 33.62 -8.96
CA PRO A 175 -10.55 34.14 -8.66
C PRO A 175 -11.37 33.05 -7.96
N CYS A 176 -11.78 33.30 -6.73
CA CYS A 176 -12.63 32.40 -5.94
C CYS A 176 -13.40 33.18 -4.88
N HIS A 177 -14.49 32.59 -4.41
CA HIS A 177 -15.24 33.04 -3.24
C HIS A 177 -14.74 32.27 -1.99
N ASN A 178 -14.94 32.84 -0.80
CA ASN A 178 -14.62 32.16 0.47
C ASN A 178 -13.23 31.50 0.44
N LYS A 179 -12.22 32.27 0.06
CA LYS A 179 -10.84 31.81 -0.09
C LYS A 179 -10.29 31.15 1.18
N GLU A 180 -10.76 31.61 2.34
CA GLU A 180 -10.46 31.07 3.65
C GLU A 180 -10.73 29.56 3.80
N LYS A 181 -11.71 29.02 3.08
CA LYS A 181 -11.96 27.57 3.03
C LYS A 181 -10.82 26.80 2.33
N LEU A 182 -10.28 27.36 1.24
CA LEU A 182 -9.14 26.78 0.53
C LEU A 182 -7.86 26.89 1.37
N GLU A 183 -7.66 28.04 2.02
CA GLU A 183 -6.54 28.26 2.93
C GLU A 183 -6.60 27.33 4.14
N LEU A 184 -7.80 27.06 4.67
CA LEU A 184 -8.04 26.08 5.71
C LEU A 184 -7.59 24.68 5.29
N LEU A 185 -8.02 24.20 4.12
CA LEU A 185 -7.61 22.87 3.62
C LEU A 185 -6.10 22.77 3.41
N ILE A 186 -5.44 23.85 2.95
CA ILE A 186 -3.98 23.86 2.76
C ILE A 186 -3.23 23.82 4.09
N SER A 187 -3.73 24.53 5.11
CA SER A 187 -3.07 24.69 6.41
C SER A 187 -3.46 23.63 7.43
N CYS A 188 -4.59 22.95 7.25
CA CYS A 188 -5.08 21.95 8.17
C CYS A 188 -4.41 20.60 7.94
N SER A 189 -3.54 20.21 8.87
CA SER A 189 -3.09 18.82 8.98
C SER A 189 -2.85 18.48 10.45
N GLY A 190 -3.07 17.22 10.83
CA GLY A 190 -2.91 16.78 12.21
C GLY A 190 -3.87 15.67 12.60
N SER A 191 -3.98 15.38 13.89
CA SER A 191 -4.91 14.37 14.39
C SER A 191 -6.36 14.74 14.08
N PRO A 192 -7.26 13.76 13.92
CA PRO A 192 -8.68 14.03 13.67
C PRO A 192 -9.32 14.95 14.71
N GLU A 193 -8.95 14.79 15.99
CA GLU A 193 -9.47 15.59 17.11
C GLU A 193 -9.11 17.07 16.98
N ALA A 194 -7.94 17.38 16.43
CA ALA A 194 -7.48 18.75 16.22
C ALA A 194 -8.04 19.38 14.94
N VAL A 195 -8.22 18.57 13.88
CA VAL A 195 -8.56 19.07 12.54
C VAL A 195 -10.06 19.14 12.30
N LEU A 196 -10.84 18.11 12.69
CA LEU A 196 -12.28 18.04 12.39
C LEU A 196 -13.10 19.20 12.96
N PRO A 197 -12.88 19.67 14.20
CA PRO A 197 -13.63 20.83 14.73
C PRO A 197 -13.41 22.10 13.89
N ARG A 198 -12.18 22.34 13.43
CA ARG A 198 -11.82 23.49 12.61
C ARG A 198 -12.50 23.44 11.23
N LEU A 199 -12.53 22.25 10.62
CA LEU A 199 -13.21 22.05 9.35
C LEU A 199 -14.72 22.25 9.48
N LYS A 200 -15.34 21.68 10.52
CA LYS A 200 -16.79 21.81 10.78
C LYS A 200 -17.23 23.27 11.00
N ALA A 201 -16.38 24.08 11.61
CA ALA A 201 -16.69 25.49 11.86
C ALA A 201 -16.80 26.31 10.56
N GLN A 202 -16.14 25.92 9.48
CA GLN A 202 -16.08 26.69 8.24
C GLN A 202 -16.76 25.99 7.04
N LEU A 203 -16.74 24.65 7.00
CA LEU A 203 -17.30 23.86 5.90
C LEU A 203 -18.75 23.47 6.24
N THR A 204 -19.68 24.40 6.01
CA THR A 204 -21.08 24.27 6.46
C THR A 204 -22.08 23.99 5.33
N ALA A 205 -21.65 24.01 4.06
CA ALA A 205 -22.52 23.62 2.96
C ALA A 205 -22.96 22.15 3.11
N PRO A 206 -24.21 21.78 2.75
CA PRO A 206 -24.75 20.43 2.98
C PRO A 206 -23.85 19.31 2.46
N GLU A 207 -23.27 19.46 1.28
CA GLU A 207 -22.40 18.47 0.63
C GLU A 207 -21.03 18.42 1.33
N GLU A 208 -20.50 19.56 1.78
CA GLU A 208 -19.27 19.63 2.59
C GLU A 208 -19.48 18.92 3.94
N ALA A 209 -20.61 19.20 4.60
CA ALA A 209 -20.95 18.60 5.90
C ALA A 209 -21.15 17.08 5.79
N ALA A 210 -21.76 16.59 4.70
CA ALA A 210 -21.93 15.16 4.45
C ALA A 210 -20.60 14.45 4.28
N ALA A 211 -19.66 15.01 3.48
CA ALA A 211 -18.33 14.47 3.30
C ALA A 211 -17.50 14.50 4.59
N LEU A 212 -17.61 15.57 5.39
CA LEU A 212 -16.98 15.65 6.71
C LEU A 212 -17.53 14.61 7.69
N SER A 213 -18.85 14.37 7.67
CA SER A 213 -19.48 13.36 8.55
C SER A 213 -19.02 11.94 8.19
N GLN A 214 -18.81 11.66 6.90
CA GLN A 214 -18.22 10.40 6.47
C GLN A 214 -16.79 10.27 6.97
N LEU A 215 -15.96 11.30 6.77
CA LEU A 215 -14.55 11.30 7.19
C LEU A 215 -14.42 11.13 8.71
N GLU A 216 -15.24 11.84 9.51
CA GLU A 216 -15.27 11.71 10.96
C GLU A 216 -15.61 10.30 11.41
N ARG A 217 -16.64 9.69 10.80
CA ARG A 217 -17.04 8.31 11.12
C ARG A 217 -15.89 7.33 10.86
N LEU A 218 -15.20 7.48 9.75
CA LEU A 218 -14.06 6.64 9.40
C LEU A 218 -12.89 6.84 10.37
N CYS A 219 -12.57 8.08 10.73
CA CYS A 219 -11.54 8.36 11.74
C CYS A 219 -11.88 7.69 13.08
N ARG A 220 -13.15 7.74 13.52
CA ARG A 220 -13.59 7.08 14.74
C ARG A 220 -13.43 5.57 14.67
N ILE A 221 -13.86 4.94 13.57
CA ILE A 221 -13.68 3.50 13.36
C ILE A 221 -12.21 3.11 13.48
N LEU A 222 -11.30 3.88 12.87
CA LEU A 222 -9.87 3.62 12.94
C LEU A 222 -9.31 3.78 14.36
N THR A 223 -9.71 4.83 15.06
CA THR A 223 -9.27 5.09 16.44
C THR A 223 -9.73 3.97 17.39
N ASP A 224 -10.97 3.49 17.21
CA ASP A 224 -11.58 2.46 18.07
C ASP A 224 -11.14 1.04 17.70
N SER A 225 -10.43 0.87 16.56
CA SER A 225 -10.07 -0.45 16.01
C SER A 225 -8.91 -1.16 16.72
N GLY A 226 -8.16 -0.46 17.56
CA GLY A 226 -6.93 -0.97 18.17
C GLY A 226 -5.72 -0.95 17.23
N ALA A 227 -5.82 -0.36 16.04
CA ALA A 227 -4.66 -0.10 15.18
C ALA A 227 -3.66 0.82 15.90
N THR A 228 -2.38 0.47 15.87
CA THR A 228 -1.32 1.24 16.54
C THR A 228 -0.74 2.36 15.68
N CYS A 229 -1.04 2.37 14.37
CA CYS A 229 -0.63 3.46 13.50
C CYS A 229 -1.36 4.76 13.86
N ARG A 230 -0.65 5.89 13.82
CA ARG A 230 -1.25 7.20 14.04
C ARG A 230 -2.09 7.63 12.84
N ILE A 231 -3.32 8.07 13.08
CA ILE A 231 -4.20 8.61 12.03
C ILE A 231 -3.99 10.11 11.96
N ARG A 232 -3.78 10.63 10.75
CA ARG A 232 -3.62 12.06 10.49
C ARG A 232 -4.48 12.48 9.29
N LEU A 233 -5.19 13.57 9.43
CA LEU A 233 -5.85 14.23 8.30
C LEU A 233 -4.85 15.14 7.59
N ASP A 234 -4.71 14.98 6.27
CA ASP A 234 -3.82 15.78 5.46
C ASP A 234 -4.32 15.90 4.01
N PHE A 235 -4.86 17.04 3.67
CA PHE A 235 -5.44 17.28 2.35
C PHE A 235 -4.41 17.48 1.23
N SER A 236 -3.12 17.54 1.56
CA SER A 236 -2.06 17.51 0.55
C SER A 236 -1.89 16.13 -0.12
N VAL A 237 -2.46 15.07 0.50
CA VAL A 237 -2.61 13.75 -0.12
C VAL A 237 -3.70 13.82 -1.19
N SER A 238 -3.49 14.67 -2.20
CA SER A 238 -4.48 14.93 -3.27
C SER A 238 -3.94 14.64 -4.67
N ASN A 239 -2.76 14.11 -4.77
CA ASN A 239 -1.87 14.06 -5.95
C ASN A 239 -2.45 13.41 -7.21
N GLN A 240 -3.59 12.78 -7.15
CA GLN A 240 -4.10 11.99 -8.26
C GLN A 240 -5.61 12.15 -8.43
N LEU A 241 -6.09 13.41 -8.56
CA LEU A 241 -7.50 13.70 -8.82
C LEU A 241 -8.06 12.99 -10.07
N LYS A 242 -7.21 12.60 -10.99
CA LYS A 242 -7.65 11.83 -12.15
C LYS A 242 -7.94 10.38 -11.79
N TYR A 243 -7.26 9.87 -10.76
CA TYR A 243 -7.33 8.49 -10.33
C TYR A 243 -8.38 8.29 -9.22
N TYR A 244 -8.24 9.03 -8.11
CA TYR A 244 -9.11 8.88 -6.95
C TYR A 244 -10.27 9.88 -6.97
N ASN A 245 -11.47 9.45 -6.59
CA ASN A 245 -12.67 10.28 -6.55
C ASN A 245 -13.34 10.38 -5.18
N GLY A 246 -12.93 9.56 -4.21
CA GLY A 246 -13.42 9.52 -2.84
C GLY A 246 -12.30 9.65 -1.81
N LEU A 247 -12.22 8.69 -0.93
CA LEU A 247 -11.12 8.57 0.05
C LEU A 247 -9.78 8.37 -0.64
N VAL A 248 -8.74 8.99 -0.08
CA VAL A 248 -7.34 8.78 -0.48
C VAL A 248 -6.50 8.70 0.79
N PHE A 249 -5.54 7.80 0.82
CA PHE A 249 -4.67 7.63 1.98
C PHE A 249 -3.27 7.20 1.58
N LYS A 250 -2.31 7.58 2.43
CA LYS A 250 -0.90 7.18 2.32
C LYS A 250 -0.36 6.76 3.66
N GLY A 251 0.38 5.66 3.66
CA GLY A 251 1.03 5.14 4.85
C GLY A 251 2.53 5.42 4.87
N TYR A 252 3.04 5.77 6.03
CA TYR A 252 4.45 6.05 6.28
C TYR A 252 4.92 5.26 7.48
N VAL A 253 6.19 4.86 7.46
CA VAL A 253 6.89 4.23 8.59
C VAL A 253 8.14 5.03 8.91
N GLN A 254 8.47 5.13 10.18
CA GLN A 254 9.66 5.82 10.65
C GLN A 254 10.92 5.27 9.98
N GLY A 255 11.80 6.14 9.54
CA GLY A 255 13.05 5.78 8.87
C GLY A 255 12.93 5.60 7.35
N VAL A 256 11.73 5.55 6.79
CA VAL A 256 11.51 5.48 5.33
C VAL A 256 11.08 6.86 4.80
N PRO A 257 11.85 7.49 3.88
CA PRO A 257 11.59 8.87 3.43
C PRO A 257 10.41 9.00 2.45
N ALA A 258 9.78 7.89 2.06
CA ALA A 258 8.68 7.84 1.11
C ALA A 258 7.45 7.14 1.70
N SER A 259 6.28 7.35 1.10
CA SER A 259 5.09 6.58 1.45
C SER A 259 5.28 5.11 1.03
N ILE A 260 5.13 4.21 2.00
CA ILE A 260 5.24 2.76 1.76
C ILE A 260 3.91 2.11 1.41
N LEU A 261 2.80 2.79 1.67
CA LEU A 261 1.46 2.35 1.35
C LEU A 261 0.70 3.50 0.69
N SER A 262 -0.03 3.22 -0.38
CA SER A 262 -0.88 4.20 -1.05
C SER A 262 -2.16 3.54 -1.54
N GLY A 263 -3.29 4.18 -1.29
CA GLY A 263 -4.59 3.65 -1.66
C GLY A 263 -5.69 4.70 -1.68
N GLY A 264 -6.88 4.25 -2.03
CA GLY A 264 -8.07 5.10 -2.08
C GLY A 264 -9.19 4.51 -2.92
N GLN A 265 -10.25 5.29 -3.09
CA GLN A 265 -11.41 4.97 -3.91
C GLN A 265 -11.19 5.48 -5.34
N TYR A 266 -11.35 4.60 -6.33
CA TYR A 266 -11.03 4.87 -7.74
C TYR A 266 -12.13 4.40 -8.71
N ASP A 267 -13.36 4.77 -8.46
CA ASP A 267 -14.55 4.37 -9.23
C ASP A 267 -14.46 4.76 -10.73
N ARG A 268 -13.67 5.77 -11.07
CA ARG A 268 -13.44 6.19 -12.46
C ARG A 268 -12.73 5.14 -13.31
N LEU A 269 -11.93 4.27 -12.71
CA LEU A 269 -11.25 3.24 -13.47
C LEU A 269 -12.22 2.20 -14.03
N PRO A 270 -13.10 1.56 -13.22
CA PRO A 270 -14.17 0.72 -13.76
C PRO A 270 -15.04 1.45 -14.78
N GLU A 271 -15.45 2.70 -14.51
CA GLU A 271 -16.24 3.51 -15.44
C GLU A 271 -15.57 3.66 -16.82
N ASN A 272 -14.26 3.95 -16.86
CA ASN A 272 -13.49 4.04 -18.09
C ASN A 272 -13.38 2.72 -18.84
N MET A 273 -13.47 1.60 -18.12
CA MET A 273 -13.55 0.26 -18.70
C MET A 273 -14.97 -0.16 -19.10
N GLY A 274 -15.95 0.74 -18.98
CA GLY A 274 -17.36 0.50 -19.31
C GLY A 274 -18.12 -0.26 -18.23
N LYS A 275 -17.55 -0.40 -17.02
CA LYS A 275 -18.13 -1.14 -15.89
C LYS A 275 -18.93 -0.20 -14.96
N ARG A 276 -20.03 -0.73 -14.40
CA ARG A 276 -20.90 -0.02 -13.45
C ARG A 276 -20.64 -0.51 -12.01
N CYS A 277 -19.40 -0.46 -11.59
CA CYS A 277 -19.01 -0.86 -10.24
C CYS A 277 -18.11 0.20 -9.61
N ARG A 278 -17.95 0.12 -8.29
CA ARG A 278 -17.01 0.93 -7.52
C ARG A 278 -15.75 0.14 -7.26
N ALA A 279 -14.68 0.85 -6.90
CA ALA A 279 -13.43 0.21 -6.57
C ALA A 279 -12.67 0.99 -5.50
N MET A 280 -12.09 0.26 -4.56
CA MET A 280 -11.23 0.78 -3.51
C MET A 280 -10.18 -0.26 -3.12
N GLY A 281 -8.94 0.19 -2.93
CA GLY A 281 -7.85 -0.71 -2.56
C GLY A 281 -6.60 0.07 -2.21
N PHE A 282 -5.52 -0.67 -1.97
CA PHE A 282 -4.20 -0.09 -1.73
C PHE A 282 -3.07 -1.02 -2.13
N ALA A 283 -1.91 -0.43 -2.40
CA ALA A 283 -0.65 -1.11 -2.60
C ALA A 283 0.32 -0.79 -1.48
N LEU A 284 1.06 -1.80 -1.02
CA LEU A 284 2.20 -1.73 -0.11
C LEU A 284 3.47 -1.95 -0.94
N TYR A 285 4.40 -0.99 -0.90
CA TYR A 285 5.65 -0.98 -1.69
C TYR A 285 6.76 -1.66 -0.90
N LEU A 286 7.03 -2.92 -1.21
CA LEU A 286 7.95 -3.77 -0.45
C LEU A 286 9.43 -3.42 -0.70
N ASP A 287 9.73 -2.84 -1.85
CA ASP A 287 11.07 -2.37 -2.21
C ASP A 287 11.58 -1.21 -1.34
N LEU A 288 10.67 -0.49 -0.67
CA LEU A 288 10.98 0.59 0.25
C LEU A 288 11.22 0.10 1.68
N LEU A 289 10.73 -1.10 2.00
CA LEU A 289 10.91 -1.73 3.30
C LEU A 289 12.22 -2.51 3.27
N GLN A 290 13.24 -2.01 3.96
CA GLN A 290 14.45 -2.79 4.16
C GLN A 290 14.08 -4.06 4.95
N GLU A 291 14.36 -5.22 4.39
CA GLU A 291 14.40 -6.41 5.21
C GLU A 291 15.50 -6.16 6.26
N GLU A 292 15.13 -6.15 7.54
CA GLU A 292 16.13 -6.35 8.58
C GLU A 292 16.77 -7.70 8.28
N GLN A 293 17.93 -7.67 7.65
CA GLN A 293 18.71 -8.87 7.53
C GLN A 293 19.03 -9.30 8.97
N PRO A 294 18.59 -10.49 9.39
CA PRO A 294 18.96 -10.96 10.72
C PRO A 294 20.48 -10.88 10.82
N PRO A 295 21.01 -10.45 11.96
CA PRO A 295 22.46 -10.24 12.15
C PRO A 295 23.28 -11.50 11.84
N TYR A 296 22.61 -12.63 11.68
CA TYR A 296 23.21 -13.92 11.34
C TYR A 296 22.41 -14.61 10.24
N ASP A 297 23.12 -15.32 9.34
CA ASP A 297 22.49 -16.15 8.30
C ASP A 297 21.86 -17.43 8.90
N LEU A 298 22.40 -17.90 10.05
CA LEU A 298 22.01 -19.13 10.73
C LEU A 298 21.79 -18.85 12.20
N ASP A 299 20.78 -19.47 12.79
CA ASP A 299 20.59 -19.45 14.24
C ASP A 299 21.50 -20.44 14.92
N LEU A 300 21.81 -21.57 14.25
CA LEU A 300 22.74 -22.59 14.74
C LEU A 300 23.59 -23.17 13.59
N LEU A 301 24.91 -23.19 13.80
CA LEU A 301 25.86 -23.98 13.00
C LEU A 301 26.28 -25.20 13.78
N ILE A 302 26.13 -26.38 13.20
CA ILE A 302 26.61 -27.65 13.76
C ILE A 302 27.81 -28.13 12.93
N LEU A 303 29.00 -28.17 13.55
CA LEU A 303 30.16 -28.74 12.91
C LEU A 303 30.25 -30.23 13.31
N ARG A 304 29.92 -31.09 12.33
CA ARG A 304 29.81 -32.53 12.57
C ARG A 304 31.16 -33.21 12.73
N ASN A 305 31.19 -34.24 13.58
CA ASN A 305 32.27 -35.20 13.62
C ASN A 305 32.07 -36.25 12.52
N PRO A 306 33.11 -36.70 11.78
CA PRO A 306 33.01 -37.80 10.81
C PRO A 306 32.46 -39.12 11.35
N ARG A 307 32.48 -39.31 12.67
CA ARG A 307 32.00 -40.53 13.35
C ARG A 307 30.52 -40.49 13.71
N GLN A 308 29.87 -39.30 13.64
CA GLN A 308 28.43 -39.16 13.92
C GLN A 308 27.60 -39.80 12.83
N THR A 309 26.58 -40.53 13.24
CA THR A 309 25.64 -41.15 12.29
C THR A 309 24.69 -40.13 11.72
N PRO A 310 24.13 -40.40 10.52
CA PRO A 310 23.09 -39.53 9.95
C PRO A 310 21.86 -39.40 10.85
N GLU A 311 21.49 -40.45 11.58
CA GLU A 311 20.36 -40.50 12.49
C GLU A 311 20.54 -39.52 13.67
N GLU A 312 21.70 -39.53 14.33
CA GLU A 312 22.04 -38.60 15.39
C GLU A 312 22.00 -37.14 14.92
N LEU A 313 22.56 -36.87 13.76
CA LEU A 313 22.58 -35.50 13.20
C LEU A 313 21.18 -35.03 12.81
N LEU A 314 20.35 -35.91 12.23
CA LEU A 314 18.97 -35.54 11.83
C LEU A 314 18.10 -35.28 13.06
N GLU A 315 18.30 -35.99 14.18
CA GLU A 315 17.55 -35.73 15.40
C GLU A 315 17.91 -34.36 16.00
N LEU A 316 19.21 -34.04 16.07
CA LEU A 316 19.69 -32.73 16.49
C LEU A 316 19.15 -31.60 15.62
N VAL A 317 19.16 -31.77 14.29
CA VAL A 317 18.62 -30.78 13.35
C VAL A 317 17.10 -30.62 13.52
N ARG A 318 16.38 -31.72 13.71
CA ARG A 318 14.92 -31.70 13.88
C ARG A 318 14.50 -30.93 15.13
N GLU A 319 15.24 -31.05 16.24
CA GLU A 319 15.00 -30.28 17.45
C GLU A 319 15.34 -28.79 17.24
N ALA A 320 16.56 -28.53 16.79
CA ALA A 320 17.06 -27.17 16.63
C ALA A 320 16.32 -26.37 15.55
N SER A 321 15.84 -27.02 14.51
CA SER A 321 15.08 -26.35 13.44
C SER A 321 13.71 -25.82 13.85
N ARG A 322 13.19 -26.26 15.02
CA ARG A 322 11.96 -25.67 15.61
C ARG A 322 12.20 -24.25 16.13
N GLU A 323 13.45 -23.93 16.48
CA GLU A 323 13.84 -22.63 17.05
C GLU A 323 14.49 -21.68 16.01
N GLY A 324 14.90 -22.20 14.85
CA GLY A 324 15.54 -21.38 13.84
C GLY A 324 16.23 -22.15 12.72
N ARG A 325 17.06 -21.42 11.97
CA ARG A 325 17.78 -21.94 10.79
C ARG A 325 19.04 -22.68 11.24
N VAL A 326 19.13 -23.94 10.88
CA VAL A 326 20.25 -24.84 11.27
C VAL A 326 21.01 -25.27 10.01
N LEU A 327 22.33 -25.26 10.09
CA LEU A 327 23.22 -25.85 9.10
C LEU A 327 24.16 -26.87 9.79
N VAL A 328 24.24 -28.07 9.20
CA VAL A 328 25.29 -29.04 9.54
C VAL A 328 26.37 -28.98 8.48
N ALA A 329 27.61 -28.80 8.89
CA ALA A 329 28.75 -28.72 7.99
C ALA A 329 29.97 -29.41 8.57
N PRO A 330 30.92 -29.91 7.75
CA PRO A 330 32.20 -30.46 8.22
C PRO A 330 33.18 -29.35 8.66
N GLN A 331 33.01 -28.14 8.12
CA GLN A 331 33.85 -26.97 8.41
C GLN A 331 32.98 -25.69 8.39
N PRO A 332 33.41 -24.62 9.09
CA PRO A 332 32.71 -23.33 9.04
C PRO A 332 32.57 -22.80 7.61
N PRO A 333 31.38 -22.44 7.16
CA PRO A 333 31.17 -21.84 5.85
C PRO A 333 31.81 -20.45 5.78
N LYS A 334 32.50 -20.13 4.68
CA LYS A 334 33.24 -18.86 4.50
C LYS A 334 32.32 -17.63 4.34
N ASN A 335 31.09 -17.82 3.86
CA ASN A 335 30.19 -16.76 3.45
C ASN A 335 28.88 -16.74 4.23
N ARG A 336 28.88 -17.26 5.46
CA ARG A 336 27.69 -17.24 6.32
C ARG A 336 28.09 -16.91 7.76
N THR A 337 27.21 -16.18 8.42
CA THR A 337 27.32 -15.86 9.84
C THR A 337 26.34 -16.69 10.64
N TRP A 338 26.63 -16.95 11.91
CA TRP A 338 25.78 -17.77 12.78
C TRP A 338 25.70 -17.19 14.19
N LYS A 339 24.58 -17.40 14.85
CA LYS A 339 24.34 -16.94 16.24
C LYS A 339 24.95 -17.86 17.27
N ARG A 340 24.82 -19.18 17.07
CA ARG A 340 25.33 -20.22 17.97
C ARG A 340 26.14 -21.26 17.17
N LEU A 341 27.14 -21.87 17.80
CA LEU A 341 27.98 -22.92 17.23
C LEU A 341 27.99 -24.15 18.16
N LEU A 342 27.70 -25.33 17.58
CA LEU A 342 27.99 -26.61 18.18
C LEU A 342 29.10 -27.26 17.37
N ASP A 343 30.26 -27.45 18.00
CA ASP A 343 31.46 -28.05 17.34
C ASP A 343 31.77 -29.43 17.90
N PHE A 344 31.30 -30.47 17.21
CA PHE A 344 31.56 -31.88 17.58
C PHE A 344 32.89 -32.43 17.05
N ARG A 345 33.68 -31.64 16.31
CA ARG A 345 34.96 -32.10 15.73
C ARG A 345 36.02 -32.35 16.80
N LYS A 346 35.92 -31.70 17.96
CA LYS A 346 36.93 -31.75 19.04
C LYS A 346 36.68 -32.80 20.13
N GLY A 347 35.72 -33.74 19.95
CA GLY A 347 35.43 -34.77 20.94
C GLY A 347 35.23 -34.22 22.36
N GLU A 348 34.03 -34.39 22.92
CA GLU A 348 33.57 -33.99 24.23
C GLU A 348 33.17 -32.52 24.44
N ASP A 349 31.93 -32.35 24.84
CA ASP A 349 31.23 -31.19 25.34
C ASP A 349 32.11 -30.06 25.91
N SER A 350 32.14 -28.93 25.19
CA SER A 350 32.42 -27.64 25.82
C SER A 350 31.49 -26.60 25.25
N PRO A 351 30.52 -26.08 26.00
CA PRO A 351 29.78 -24.90 25.65
C PRO A 351 30.72 -23.68 25.76
N CYS A 352 30.85 -22.95 24.65
CA CYS A 352 31.38 -21.58 24.63
C CYS A 352 30.27 -20.60 24.50
#